data_8a927a3a1c990c2c61136d033aa5bad9
#
_entry.id   8a927a3a1c990c2c61136d033aa5bad9
#
_cell.length_a   1.000
_cell.length_b   1.000
_cell.length_c   1.000
_cell.angle_alpha   90.00
_cell.angle_beta   90.00
_cell.angle_gamma   90.00
#
_symmetry.space_group_name_H-M   'P 1'
#
loop_
_entity.id
_entity.type
_entity.pdbx_description
1 polymer ?
#
loop_
_entity_poly.entity_id
_entity_poly.type
_entity_poly.pdbx_seq_one_letter_code
_entity_poly.pdbx_strand_id
1 'polypeptide(L)'
;MTYIREMGLEPLGWECLNTTFIKLGEVDENQVLETGRTLCRNHPELDTVYMFCPHYAVINTIDKLEQEFGVTVMTSLQAIVWNALRRCGIKDPIEGYGRLFRDF
;
A
#
# COMPACT_ATOMS: atom_id res chain seq x y z
N MET A 1 -13.05 -10.68 2.92
CA MET A 1 -13.69 -9.42 2.47
C MET A 1 -14.77 -8.92 3.42
N THR A 2 -15.48 -9.80 4.12
CA THR A 2 -16.51 -9.42 5.10
C THR A 2 -15.96 -8.47 6.16
N TYR A 3 -14.79 -8.77 6.73
CA TYR A 3 -14.17 -7.93 7.76
C TYR A 3 -13.88 -6.50 7.27
N ILE A 4 -13.41 -6.35 6.04
CA ILE A 4 -13.11 -5.03 5.46
C ILE A 4 -14.39 -4.21 5.32
N ARG A 5 -15.48 -4.82 4.89
CA ARG A 5 -16.80 -4.15 4.80
C ARG A 5 -17.32 -3.74 6.16
N GLU A 6 -17.12 -4.57 7.18
CA GLU A 6 -17.51 -4.23 8.54
C GLU A 6 -16.76 -3.02 9.09
N MET A 7 -15.57 -2.75 8.55
CA MET A 7 -14.78 -1.56 8.87
C MET A 7 -15.21 -0.31 8.10
N GLY A 8 -16.24 -0.42 7.26
CA GLY A 8 -16.74 0.71 6.48
C GLY A 8 -16.06 0.94 5.15
N LEU A 9 -15.28 -0.03 4.68
CA LEU A 9 -14.55 0.04 3.41
C LEU A 9 -15.19 -0.90 2.39
N GLU A 10 -15.28 -0.46 1.14
CA GLU A 10 -15.80 -1.28 0.05
C GLU A 10 -14.64 -1.84 -0.78
N PRO A 11 -14.37 -3.16 -0.70
CA PRO A 11 -13.34 -3.77 -1.53
C PRO A 11 -13.85 -3.92 -2.97
N LEU A 12 -13.15 -3.31 -3.92
CA LEU A 12 -13.50 -3.33 -5.34
C LEU A 12 -12.79 -4.44 -6.10
N GLY A 13 -11.62 -4.87 -5.65
CA GLY A 13 -10.87 -5.94 -6.30
C GLY A 13 -9.62 -6.30 -5.52
N TRP A 14 -8.96 -7.35 -5.97
CA TRP A 14 -7.71 -7.81 -5.37
C TRP A 14 -6.84 -8.49 -6.43
N GLU A 15 -5.53 -8.43 -6.22
CA GLU A 15 -4.53 -9.11 -7.03
C GLU A 15 -3.55 -9.84 -6.11
N CYS A 16 -3.03 -10.97 -6.58
CA CYS A 16 -2.04 -11.75 -5.85
C CYS A 16 -0.75 -11.87 -6.63
N LEU A 17 0.36 -11.83 -5.89
CA LEU A 17 1.64 -12.28 -6.41
C LEU A 17 1.72 -13.80 -6.27
N ASN A 18 1.96 -14.51 -7.35
CA ASN A 18 2.07 -15.97 -7.33
C ASN A 18 3.43 -16.37 -6.78
N THR A 19 3.56 -16.34 -5.47
CA THR A 19 4.80 -16.69 -4.78
C THR A 19 4.51 -17.41 -3.47
N THR A 20 5.53 -18.05 -2.89
CA THR A 20 5.45 -18.68 -1.57
C THR A 20 5.92 -17.70 -0.49
N PHE A 21 5.54 -17.95 0.77
CA PHE A 21 5.96 -17.12 1.90
C PHE A 21 7.49 -17.00 1.97
N ILE A 22 8.21 -18.10 1.73
CA ILE A 22 9.69 -18.12 1.78
C ILE A 22 10.30 -17.21 0.70
N LYS A 23 9.63 -17.06 -0.44
CA LYS A 23 10.11 -16.29 -1.58
C LYS A 23 9.62 -14.84 -1.60
N LEU A 24 8.85 -14.41 -0.61
CA LEU A 24 8.31 -13.04 -0.59
C LEU A 24 9.41 -11.97 -0.60
N GLY A 25 10.52 -12.21 0.10
CA GLY A 25 11.65 -11.28 0.11
C GLY A 25 12.41 -11.21 -1.21
N GLU A 26 12.21 -12.17 -2.11
CA GLU A 26 12.83 -12.21 -3.43
C GLU A 26 11.97 -11.54 -4.52
N VAL A 27 10.76 -11.11 -4.17
CA VAL A 27 9.87 -10.43 -5.11
C VAL A 27 10.44 -9.07 -5.46
N ASP A 28 10.61 -8.82 -6.76
CA ASP A 28 11.10 -7.55 -7.29
C ASP A 28 10.04 -6.45 -7.06
N GLU A 29 10.50 -5.26 -6.68
CA GLU A 29 9.63 -4.08 -6.58
C GLU A 29 8.87 -3.80 -7.86
N ASN A 30 9.45 -4.08 -9.03
CA ASN A 30 8.79 -3.92 -10.31
C ASN A 30 7.57 -4.84 -10.46
N GLN A 31 7.64 -6.07 -9.92
CA GLN A 31 6.50 -6.99 -9.93
C GLN A 31 5.36 -6.45 -9.05
N VAL A 32 5.68 -5.92 -7.89
CA VAL A 32 4.71 -5.29 -7.00
C VAL A 32 4.07 -4.07 -7.66
N LEU A 33 4.90 -3.22 -8.27
CA LEU A 33 4.44 -2.02 -8.96
C LEU A 33 3.50 -2.36 -10.12
N GLU A 34 3.86 -3.34 -10.95
CA GLU A 34 3.01 -3.77 -12.07
C GLU A 34 1.71 -4.42 -11.59
N THR A 35 1.73 -5.16 -10.51
CA THR A 35 0.51 -5.71 -9.90
C THR A 35 -0.41 -4.58 -9.44
N GLY A 36 0.13 -3.58 -8.76
CA GLY A 36 -0.62 -2.39 -8.36
C GLY A 36 -1.18 -1.61 -9.54
N ARG A 37 -0.39 -1.44 -10.60
CA ARG A 37 -0.84 -0.78 -11.83
C ARG A 37 -1.99 -1.53 -12.49
N THR A 38 -1.90 -2.85 -12.55
CA THR A 38 -2.96 -3.70 -13.10
C THR A 38 -4.26 -3.52 -12.33
N LEU A 39 -4.17 -3.54 -11.01
CA LEU A 39 -5.33 -3.32 -10.14
C LEU A 39 -5.97 -1.96 -10.39
N CYS A 40 -5.17 -0.92 -10.44
CA CYS A 40 -5.66 0.45 -10.68
C CYS A 40 -6.28 0.62 -12.07
N ARG A 41 -5.70 -0.02 -13.09
CA ARG A 41 -6.25 0.03 -14.46
C ARG A 41 -7.58 -0.69 -14.57
N ASN A 42 -7.73 -1.81 -13.87
CA ASN A 42 -8.96 -2.60 -13.88
C ASN A 42 -10.08 -1.97 -13.05
N HIS A 43 -9.74 -1.11 -12.13
CA HIS A 43 -10.69 -0.46 -11.23
C HIS A 43 -10.43 1.06 -11.18
N PRO A 44 -10.83 1.82 -12.22
CA PRO A 44 -10.58 3.27 -12.26
C PRO A 44 -11.24 4.05 -11.13
N GLU A 45 -12.23 3.47 -10.47
CA GLU A 45 -12.95 4.04 -9.34
C GLU A 45 -12.24 3.90 -7.98
N LEU A 46 -11.08 3.23 -7.94
CA LEU A 46 -10.32 3.07 -6.70
C LEU A 46 -9.84 4.41 -6.15
N ASP A 47 -10.00 4.58 -4.85
CA ASP A 47 -9.38 5.69 -4.11
C ASP A 47 -8.19 5.24 -3.27
N THR A 48 -8.14 3.98 -2.89
CA THR A 48 -7.10 3.45 -2.00
C THR A 48 -6.66 2.05 -2.42
N VAL A 49 -5.35 1.82 -2.41
CA VAL A 49 -4.74 0.50 -2.60
C VAL A 49 -4.06 0.10 -1.31
N TYR A 50 -4.35 -1.10 -0.81
CA TYR A 50 -3.72 -1.64 0.39
C TYR A 50 -2.88 -2.88 0.07
N MET A 51 -1.62 -2.86 0.47
CA MET A 51 -0.68 -3.97 0.30
C MET A 51 -0.46 -4.65 1.65
N PHE A 52 -0.98 -5.86 1.78
CA PHE A 52 -1.10 -6.55 3.08
C PHE A 52 0.21 -7.02 3.69
N CYS A 53 1.17 -7.41 2.88
CA CYS A 53 2.32 -8.14 3.40
C CYS A 53 3.52 -7.22 3.63
N PRO A 54 4.07 -7.15 4.87
CA PRO A 54 5.23 -6.31 5.16
C PRO A 54 6.56 -6.88 4.62
N HIS A 55 6.56 -8.09 4.08
CA HIS A 55 7.75 -8.72 3.53
C HIS A 55 8.09 -8.27 2.11
N TYR A 56 7.19 -7.57 1.44
CA TYR A 56 7.47 -7.01 0.11
C TYR A 56 8.38 -5.80 0.19
N ALA A 57 9.25 -5.66 -0.78
CA ALA A 57 9.99 -4.42 -1.00
C ALA A 57 9.06 -3.43 -1.73
N VAL A 58 8.41 -2.54 -1.00
CA VAL A 58 7.33 -1.70 -1.55
C VAL A 58 7.55 -0.19 -1.35
N ILE A 59 8.58 0.21 -0.63
CA ILE A 59 8.76 1.63 -0.26
C ILE A 59 8.79 2.54 -1.47
N ASN A 60 9.50 2.15 -2.52
CA ASN A 60 9.62 2.96 -3.74
C ASN A 60 8.38 2.87 -4.63
N THR A 61 7.52 1.89 -4.41
CA THR A 61 6.29 1.68 -5.16
C THR A 61 5.18 2.63 -4.72
N ILE A 62 5.13 2.98 -3.44
CA ILE A 62 4.08 3.80 -2.85
C ILE A 62 3.90 5.12 -3.61
N ASP A 63 4.97 5.91 -3.66
CA ASP A 63 4.92 7.22 -4.30
C ASP A 63 4.62 7.14 -5.80
N LYS A 64 5.18 6.13 -6.48
CA LYS A 64 4.95 5.94 -7.91
C LYS A 64 3.48 5.68 -8.23
N LEU A 65 2.83 4.79 -7.49
CA LEU A 65 1.42 4.50 -7.69
C LEU A 65 0.53 5.71 -7.36
N GLU A 66 0.83 6.41 -6.29
CA GLU A 66 0.07 7.61 -5.92
C GLU A 66 0.17 8.70 -6.97
N GLN A 67 1.36 8.92 -7.54
CA GLN A 67 1.58 9.90 -8.59
C GLN A 67 0.92 9.50 -9.91
N GLU A 68 0.98 8.22 -10.28
CA GLU A 68 0.44 7.75 -11.55
C GLU A 68 -1.09 7.71 -11.57
N PHE A 69 -1.72 7.32 -10.50
CA PHE A 69 -3.16 7.03 -10.47
C PHE A 69 -3.97 7.96 -9.55
N GLY A 70 -3.33 8.81 -8.78
CA GLY A 70 -4.02 9.69 -7.84
C GLY A 70 -4.70 8.97 -6.68
N VAL A 71 -4.34 7.72 -6.42
CA VAL A 71 -4.87 6.93 -5.32
C VAL A 71 -4.02 7.10 -4.07
N THR A 72 -4.56 6.74 -2.91
CA THR A 72 -3.78 6.61 -1.68
C THR A 72 -3.25 5.18 -1.61
N VAL A 73 -1.96 5.01 -1.37
CA VAL A 73 -1.35 3.69 -1.22
C VAL A 73 -0.95 3.48 0.23
N MET A 74 -1.42 2.39 0.82
CA MET A 74 -1.11 2.00 2.18
C MET A 74 -0.48 0.61 2.20
N THR A 75 0.57 0.44 2.99
CA THR A 75 1.21 -0.85 3.19
C THR A 75 1.22 -1.21 4.66
N SER A 76 1.32 -2.49 4.98
CA SER A 76 1.39 -2.94 6.37
C SER A 76 2.60 -2.35 7.09
N LEU A 77 3.77 -2.37 6.44
CA LEU A 77 4.99 -1.82 7.04
C LEU A 77 4.88 -0.32 7.28
N GLN A 78 4.40 0.42 6.30
CA GLN A 78 4.18 1.87 6.39
C GLN A 78 3.23 2.21 7.55
N ALA A 79 2.12 1.49 7.67
CA ALA A 79 1.14 1.72 8.72
C ALA A 79 1.71 1.44 10.12
N ILE A 80 2.50 0.38 10.26
CA ILE A 80 3.17 0.04 11.53
C ILE A 80 4.12 1.15 11.95
N VAL A 81 4.99 1.61 11.06
CA VAL A 81 5.96 2.67 11.35
C VAL A 81 5.24 3.98 11.65
N TRP A 82 4.25 4.35 10.85
CA TRP A 82 3.44 5.55 11.06
C TRP A 82 2.80 5.55 12.45
N ASN A 83 2.14 4.46 12.81
CA ASN A 83 1.49 4.34 14.10
C ASN A 83 2.48 4.44 15.27
N ALA A 84 3.65 3.79 15.14
CA ALA A 84 4.70 3.88 16.15
C ALA A 84 5.19 5.30 16.35
N LEU A 85 5.45 6.03 15.26
CA LEU A 85 5.88 7.44 15.32
C LEU A 85 4.84 8.32 15.99
N ARG A 86 3.57 8.18 15.61
CA ARG A 86 2.48 8.99 16.18
C ARG A 86 2.29 8.72 17.67
N ARG A 87 2.43 7.46 18.11
CA ARG A 87 2.35 7.10 19.53
C ARG A 87 3.52 7.65 20.34
N CYS A 88 4.67 7.84 19.72
CA CYS A 88 5.83 8.49 20.33
C CYS A 88 5.74 10.02 20.32
N GLY A 89 4.66 10.59 19.80
CA GLY A 89 4.47 12.03 19.71
C GLY A 89 5.18 12.69 18.53
N ILE A 90 5.75 11.91 17.62
CA ILE A 90 6.41 12.41 16.41
C ILE A 90 5.34 12.55 15.33
N LYS A 91 5.00 13.80 14.98
CA LYS A 91 3.92 14.12 14.03
C LYS A 91 4.43 14.85 12.79
N ASP A 92 5.74 14.92 12.60
CA ASP A 92 6.34 15.62 11.49
C ASP A 92 5.94 14.99 10.15
N PRO A 93 5.54 15.78 9.13
CA PRO A 93 5.31 15.26 7.79
C PRO A 93 6.60 14.70 7.20
N ILE A 94 6.49 13.55 6.54
CA ILE A 94 7.62 12.90 5.86
C ILE A 94 7.26 12.77 4.39
N GLU A 95 8.07 13.38 3.52
CA GLU A 95 7.88 13.34 2.08
C GLU A 95 8.56 12.10 1.46
N GLY A 96 8.02 11.64 0.33
CA GLY A 96 8.61 10.56 -0.46
C GLY A 96 8.12 9.16 -0.15
N TYR A 97 7.25 9.00 0.85
CA TYR A 97 6.75 7.70 1.31
C TYR A 97 5.22 7.63 1.35
N GLY A 98 4.56 8.44 0.54
CA GLY A 98 3.12 8.42 0.37
C GLY A 98 2.36 9.37 1.27
N ARG A 99 1.05 9.43 1.02
CA ARG A 99 0.14 10.36 1.71
C ARG A 99 0.02 10.10 3.20
N LEU A 100 0.14 8.86 3.63
CA LEU A 100 0.00 8.52 5.04
C LEU A 100 1.03 9.28 5.90
N PHE A 101 2.28 9.30 5.47
CA PHE A 101 3.34 10.02 6.18
C PHE A 101 3.30 11.53 5.98
N ARG A 102 2.83 11.98 4.83
CA ARG A 102 2.82 13.40 4.49
C ARG A 102 1.61 14.12 5.09
N ASP A 103 0.42 13.54 5.00
CA ASP A 103 -0.84 14.24 5.27
C ASP A 103 -1.48 13.89 6.62
N PHE A 104 -1.01 12.84 7.29
CA PHE A 104 -1.58 12.35 8.55
C PHE A 104 -0.49 12.15 9.67
#